data_62fa5c4f599c97a9d49b08de55b46d7d
#
_entry.id   62fa5c4f599c97a9d49b08de55b46d7d
#
_cell.length_a   1.000
_cell.length_b   1.000
_cell.length_c   1.000
_cell.angle_alpha   90.00
_cell.angle_beta   90.00
_cell.angle_gamma   90.00
#
_symmetry.space_group_name_H-M   'P 1'
#
loop_
_entity.id
_entity.type
_entity.pdbx_description
1 polymer ?
#
loop_
_entity_poly.entity_id
_entity_poly.type
_entity_poly.pdbx_seq_one_letter_code
_entity_poly.pdbx_strand_id
1 'polypeptide(L)'
;MRKVFINNIGRRKFLKTSLSTLAFATLPKISFAQSNPDVVVIGAGSSGLSATAELMQKGVSVLCVDAMNRTGGRCYADTSTFGIPIDIGAHWLHGFSENQFAKFGKKHTDKFKIYPEDAPSVVYDGKRKTEATELWKIYKQLKKIKRRSRADVPFITLVPEKIKKNTWFDTAASMVGDSRDLDNFSPHDDNVNWYDPGTGDGLCREGYGSLLAYYRKDVPVKLNTIVSEIKWDGKGVQVVTNKGTISAKACIVTTSIGVLKAEKIKFTPPLPVRKIKALDGVSMTYSNRVLIQLKKKFYKAKKIKNDTWFNTKCNSNGAKSPKTYYGSLKMGGSDVSLFGMSGQFAKDIGEEGDNAMIDFILNDLKSTFGSKFYKKYFIKAKAIAWSKNPLTLGAYTGGIPGKSNNLRRELRMPVGDRIFFAGEATALAFSTVHGADRSGKRAATEVYTSPVLN
;
A
#
# COMPACT_ATOMS: atom_id res chain seq x y z
N MET A 1 -32.78 24.43 58.17
CA MET A 1 -33.82 25.46 58.43
C MET A 1 -34.03 26.29 57.17
N ARG A 2 -35.32 26.52 56.86
CA ARG A 2 -35.99 27.35 55.83
C ARG A 2 -35.88 26.82 54.40
N LYS A 3 -36.88 26.08 53.92
CA LYS A 3 -38.31 26.32 53.54
C LYS A 3 -38.43 27.51 52.57
N VAL A 4 -38.83 27.21 51.34
CA VAL A 4 -40.13 27.29 50.64
C VAL A 4 -40.27 28.62 49.90
N PHE A 5 -40.60 28.59 48.60
CA PHE A 5 -41.91 28.78 48.07
C PHE A 5 -42.07 28.44 46.60
N ILE A 6 -43.08 27.64 46.34
CA ILE A 6 -43.70 27.37 45.07
C ILE A 6 -44.65 28.52 44.74
N ASN A 7 -44.75 28.92 43.48
CA ASN A 7 -45.99 29.49 42.99
C ASN A 7 -46.32 29.03 41.56
N ASN A 8 -47.42 28.29 41.53
CA ASN A 8 -48.25 27.95 40.36
C ASN A 8 -49.21 29.10 40.04
N ILE A 9 -49.32 29.52 38.79
CA ILE A 9 -50.48 30.18 38.18
C ILE A 9 -50.30 29.92 36.66
N GLY A 10 -51.21 29.40 35.87
CA GLY A 10 -52.63 29.24 35.92
C GLY A 10 -53.00 29.07 34.44
N ARG A 11 -53.71 27.95 34.14
CA ARG A 11 -54.35 27.70 32.81
C ARG A 11 -55.48 28.67 32.57
N ARG A 12 -55.66 29.13 31.32
CA ARG A 12 -56.91 29.25 30.52
C ARG A 12 -57.02 30.55 29.74
N LYS A 13 -57.42 30.28 28.49
CA LYS A 13 -58.12 31.16 27.51
C LYS A 13 -57.25 32.03 26.60
N PHE A 14 -57.11 31.65 25.31
CA PHE A 14 -57.98 32.22 24.29
C PHE A 14 -57.86 31.38 23.01
N LEU A 15 -58.96 30.70 22.70
CA LEU A 15 -59.31 30.28 21.35
C LEU A 15 -59.97 31.46 20.64
N LYS A 16 -59.52 31.83 19.46
CA LYS A 16 -60.39 32.08 18.30
C LYS A 16 -59.60 32.52 17.06
N THR A 17 -59.70 31.68 16.04
CA THR A 17 -59.85 32.00 14.61
C THR A 17 -58.73 32.72 13.85
N SER A 18 -58.03 31.94 13.00
CA SER A 18 -57.91 32.24 11.60
C SER A 18 -57.38 30.98 10.90
N LEU A 19 -58.25 30.23 10.21
CA LEU A 19 -57.90 29.28 9.19
C LEU A 19 -57.33 30.07 7.99
N SER A 20 -56.02 30.13 7.89
CA SER A 20 -55.32 30.46 6.65
C SER A 20 -54.87 29.14 6.06
N THR A 21 -55.52 28.69 5.05
CA THR A 21 -55.12 27.56 4.18
C THR A 21 -53.82 27.92 3.50
N LEU A 22 -52.68 27.53 4.12
CA LEU A 22 -51.40 27.50 3.44
C LEU A 22 -51.44 26.30 2.49
N ALA A 23 -51.71 26.57 1.22
CA ALA A 23 -51.39 25.65 0.14
C ALA A 23 -49.88 25.40 0.16
N PHE A 24 -49.48 24.24 0.67
CA PHE A 24 -48.15 23.71 0.41
C PHE A 24 -48.03 23.45 -1.10
N ALA A 25 -47.57 24.45 -1.84
CA ALA A 25 -47.02 24.23 -3.15
C ALA A 25 -45.87 23.23 -2.98
N THR A 26 -46.09 22.00 -3.36
CA THR A 26 -45.03 21.01 -3.56
C THR A 26 -44.16 21.55 -4.68
N LEU A 27 -43.12 22.28 -4.33
CA LEU A 27 -42.04 22.59 -5.26
C LEU A 27 -41.59 21.25 -5.87
N PRO A 28 -41.55 21.12 -7.19
CA PRO A 28 -41.01 19.93 -7.80
C PRO A 28 -39.60 19.77 -7.23
N LYS A 29 -39.31 18.61 -6.66
CA LYS A 29 -37.91 18.21 -6.38
C LYS A 29 -37.23 18.28 -7.74
N ILE A 30 -36.52 19.36 -8.00
CA ILE A 30 -35.57 19.43 -9.10
C ILE A 30 -34.52 18.40 -8.74
N SER A 31 -34.73 17.19 -9.21
CA SER A 31 -33.70 16.19 -9.30
C SER A 31 -32.73 16.75 -10.33
N PHE A 32 -31.68 17.42 -9.86
CA PHE A 32 -30.51 17.62 -10.70
C PHE A 32 -30.08 16.20 -11.08
N ALA A 33 -30.41 15.78 -12.29
CA ALA A 33 -29.78 14.63 -12.90
C ALA A 33 -28.31 14.92 -12.86
N GLN A 34 -27.59 14.26 -11.94
CA GLN A 34 -26.15 14.41 -11.82
C GLN A 34 -25.63 13.96 -13.18
N SER A 35 -25.16 14.92 -13.99
CA SER A 35 -24.61 14.61 -15.30
C SER A 35 -23.56 13.53 -15.13
N ASN A 36 -23.60 12.48 -15.96
CA ASN A 36 -22.61 11.43 -15.94
C ASN A 36 -21.22 12.05 -16.06
N PRO A 37 -20.24 11.59 -15.27
CA PRO A 37 -18.87 12.08 -15.40
C PRO A 37 -18.31 11.69 -16.77
N ASP A 38 -17.39 12.47 -17.31
CA ASP A 38 -16.65 12.08 -18.51
C ASP A 38 -15.77 10.84 -18.22
N VAL A 39 -15.15 10.79 -17.04
CA VAL A 39 -14.24 9.72 -16.66
C VAL A 39 -14.56 9.20 -15.25
N VAL A 40 -14.58 7.87 -15.10
CA VAL A 40 -14.61 7.21 -13.79
C VAL A 40 -13.21 6.68 -13.46
N VAL A 41 -12.67 7.07 -12.30
CA VAL A 41 -11.42 6.51 -11.77
C VAL A 41 -11.77 5.47 -10.70
N ILE A 42 -11.31 4.23 -10.89
CA ILE A 42 -11.62 3.08 -10.04
C ILE A 42 -10.43 2.78 -9.13
N GLY A 43 -10.56 3.10 -7.85
CA GLY A 43 -9.54 3.02 -6.83
C GLY A 43 -8.97 4.39 -6.43
N ALA A 44 -8.94 4.69 -5.14
CA ALA A 44 -8.39 5.92 -4.56
C ALA A 44 -7.04 5.68 -3.84
N GLY A 45 -6.21 4.80 -4.38
CA GLY A 45 -4.79 4.72 -4.06
C GLY A 45 -4.00 5.90 -4.65
N SER A 46 -2.68 5.91 -4.48
CA SER A 46 -1.82 6.97 -4.99
C SER A 46 -2.05 7.27 -6.49
N SER A 47 -2.21 6.22 -7.31
CA SER A 47 -2.45 6.38 -8.75
C SER A 47 -3.82 6.97 -9.08
N GLY A 48 -4.89 6.50 -8.43
CA GLY A 48 -6.23 7.01 -8.72
C GLY A 48 -6.43 8.44 -8.23
N LEU A 49 -5.91 8.76 -7.04
CA LEU A 49 -5.90 10.13 -6.53
C LEU A 49 -5.12 11.08 -7.47
N SER A 50 -4.01 10.58 -8.01
CA SER A 50 -3.19 11.35 -8.96
C SER A 50 -3.90 11.56 -10.29
N ALA A 51 -4.52 10.49 -10.84
CA ALA A 51 -5.26 10.58 -12.09
C ALA A 51 -6.45 11.54 -11.97
N THR A 52 -7.21 11.45 -10.86
CA THR A 52 -8.34 12.33 -10.59
C THR A 52 -7.91 13.80 -10.49
N ALA A 53 -6.86 14.08 -9.71
CA ALA A 53 -6.34 15.44 -9.57
C ALA A 53 -5.89 16.04 -10.92
N GLU A 54 -5.19 15.24 -11.75
CA GLU A 54 -4.73 15.67 -13.08
C GLU A 54 -5.89 15.96 -14.02
N LEU A 55 -6.93 15.12 -14.05
CA LEU A 55 -8.13 15.32 -14.86
C LEU A 55 -8.92 16.56 -14.40
N MET A 56 -9.07 16.75 -13.08
CA MET A 56 -9.71 17.95 -12.52
C MET A 56 -8.98 19.24 -12.95
N GLN A 57 -7.64 19.24 -12.91
CA GLN A 57 -6.83 20.40 -13.35
C GLN A 57 -7.01 20.70 -14.84
N LYS A 58 -7.35 19.69 -15.65
CA LYS A 58 -7.64 19.82 -17.08
C LYS A 58 -9.12 20.15 -17.37
N GLY A 59 -9.94 20.38 -16.34
CA GLY A 59 -11.35 20.70 -16.48
C GLY A 59 -12.25 19.52 -16.88
N VAL A 60 -11.76 18.28 -16.81
CA VAL A 60 -12.53 17.08 -17.14
C VAL A 60 -13.46 16.72 -15.97
N SER A 61 -14.71 16.42 -16.27
CA SER A 61 -15.68 15.90 -15.28
C SER A 61 -15.28 14.49 -14.88
N VAL A 62 -14.80 14.31 -13.62
CA VAL A 62 -14.25 13.05 -13.13
C VAL A 62 -14.89 12.62 -11.83
N LEU A 63 -15.18 11.32 -11.70
CA LEU A 63 -15.64 10.69 -10.46
C LEU A 63 -14.66 9.60 -10.03
N CYS A 64 -14.04 9.77 -8.86
CA CYS A 64 -13.21 8.75 -8.24
C CYS A 64 -14.05 7.91 -7.27
N VAL A 65 -13.94 6.58 -7.38
CA VAL A 65 -14.62 5.62 -6.49
C VAL A 65 -13.61 4.67 -5.83
N ASP A 66 -13.84 4.28 -4.59
CA ASP A 66 -13.03 3.27 -3.89
C ASP A 66 -13.90 2.33 -3.07
N ALA A 67 -13.54 1.06 -3.07
CA ALA A 67 -14.20 0.03 -2.29
C ALA A 67 -13.96 0.16 -0.79
N MET A 68 -12.83 0.76 -0.38
CA MET A 68 -12.50 1.00 1.03
C MET A 68 -13.31 2.17 1.59
N ASN A 69 -13.38 2.25 2.91
CA ASN A 69 -13.92 3.39 3.66
C ASN A 69 -12.90 4.54 3.82
N ARG A 70 -11.78 4.51 3.11
CA ARG A 70 -10.66 5.45 3.18
C ARG A 70 -9.90 5.54 1.85
N THR A 71 -9.15 6.60 1.67
CA THR A 71 -8.21 6.77 0.57
C THR A 71 -6.83 6.19 0.87
N GLY A 72 -5.90 6.27 -0.09
CA GLY A 72 -4.50 5.88 0.04
C GLY A 72 -4.19 4.42 -0.31
N GLY A 73 -5.20 3.53 -0.28
CA GLY A 73 -5.03 2.12 -0.62
C GLY A 73 -3.95 1.43 0.24
N ARG A 74 -2.85 0.99 -0.40
CA ARG A 74 -1.68 0.36 0.24
C ARG A 74 -0.67 1.34 0.88
N CYS A 75 -0.88 2.65 0.75
CA CYS A 75 -0.13 3.70 1.42
C CYS A 75 -1.04 4.40 2.44
N TYR A 76 -1.01 3.94 3.67
CA TYR A 76 -1.90 4.42 4.72
C TYR A 76 -1.21 4.38 6.09
N ALA A 77 -1.36 5.47 6.83
CA ALA A 77 -0.94 5.56 8.23
C ALA A 77 -2.15 5.40 9.16
N ASP A 78 -2.08 4.40 10.03
CA ASP A 78 -3.09 4.15 11.07
C ASP A 78 -2.78 4.99 12.31
N THR A 79 -3.74 5.79 12.74
CA THR A 79 -3.64 6.60 13.96
C THR A 79 -4.42 5.99 15.13
N SER A 80 -5.34 5.07 14.86
CA SER A 80 -6.29 4.54 15.84
C SER A 80 -5.67 3.56 16.83
N THR A 81 -4.74 2.73 16.36
CA THR A 81 -4.19 1.63 17.16
C THR A 81 -3.22 2.12 18.24
N PHE A 82 -2.31 3.03 17.89
CA PHE A 82 -1.22 3.44 18.77
C PHE A 82 -1.34 4.90 19.26
N GLY A 83 -2.38 5.63 18.80
CA GLY A 83 -2.57 7.05 19.12
C GLY A 83 -1.63 8.00 18.40
N ILE A 84 -0.82 7.49 17.50
CA ILE A 84 0.11 8.23 16.62
C ILE A 84 0.03 7.66 15.21
N PRO A 85 0.33 8.44 14.17
CA PRO A 85 0.34 7.92 12.80
C PRO A 85 1.49 6.94 12.59
N ILE A 86 1.15 5.70 12.22
CA ILE A 86 2.11 4.63 11.89
C ILE A 86 1.72 4.00 10.56
N ASP A 87 2.66 3.94 9.62
CA ASP A 87 2.43 3.29 8.33
C ASP A 87 2.17 1.80 8.48
N ILE A 88 1.01 1.36 8.05
CA ILE A 88 0.65 -0.05 7.97
C ILE A 88 0.96 -0.68 6.61
N GLY A 89 1.22 0.13 5.60
CA GLY A 89 1.60 -0.24 4.23
C GLY A 89 2.96 0.34 3.84
N ALA A 90 3.01 1.07 2.72
CA ALA A 90 4.22 1.73 2.26
C ALA A 90 4.79 2.66 3.35
N HIS A 91 6.11 2.60 3.53
CA HIS A 91 6.81 3.31 4.60
C HIS A 91 8.00 4.12 4.08
N TRP A 92 8.73 3.58 3.07
CA TRP A 92 9.89 4.23 2.49
C TRP A 92 9.54 5.15 1.33
N LEU A 93 10.15 6.33 1.32
CA LEU A 93 10.17 7.26 0.21
C LEU A 93 11.32 6.87 -0.74
N HIS A 94 11.14 5.81 -1.53
CA HIS A 94 12.13 5.35 -2.51
C HIS A 94 12.41 6.43 -3.56
N GLY A 95 13.62 6.42 -4.15
CA GLY A 95 14.03 7.45 -5.09
C GLY A 95 14.03 8.86 -4.45
N PHE A 96 14.50 8.95 -3.22
CA PHE A 96 14.33 10.07 -2.30
C PHE A 96 14.72 11.42 -2.89
N SER A 97 15.82 11.46 -3.67
CA SER A 97 16.29 12.71 -4.29
C SER A 97 15.28 13.32 -5.26
N GLU A 98 14.50 12.48 -5.97
CA GLU A 98 13.52 12.89 -6.98
C GLU A 98 12.07 12.57 -6.62
N ASN A 99 11.85 12.06 -5.40
CA ASN A 99 10.53 11.70 -4.93
C ASN A 99 9.65 12.94 -4.70
N GLN A 100 8.55 13.07 -5.45
CA GLN A 100 7.66 14.24 -5.35
C GLN A 100 7.02 14.42 -3.97
N PHE A 101 6.76 13.32 -3.26
CA PHE A 101 6.21 13.39 -1.89
C PHE A 101 7.27 13.88 -0.89
N ALA A 102 8.53 13.43 -1.05
CA ALA A 102 9.64 13.95 -0.24
C ALA A 102 9.85 15.45 -0.47
N LYS A 103 9.84 15.88 -1.75
CA LYS A 103 9.94 17.31 -2.11
C LYS A 103 8.79 18.12 -1.54
N PHE A 104 7.55 17.59 -1.60
CA PHE A 104 6.37 18.23 -1.03
C PHE A 104 6.46 18.33 0.50
N GLY A 105 6.76 17.23 1.18
CA GLY A 105 6.86 17.20 2.65
C GLY A 105 7.95 18.14 3.18
N LYS A 106 9.08 18.26 2.46
CA LYS A 106 10.15 19.24 2.78
C LYS A 106 9.71 20.70 2.65
N LYS A 107 8.66 21.00 1.88
CA LYS A 107 8.05 22.34 1.79
C LYS A 107 7.00 22.60 2.88
N HIS A 108 6.53 21.55 3.58
CA HIS A 108 5.52 21.62 4.63
C HIS A 108 6.10 21.15 5.97
N THR A 109 7.19 21.78 6.40
CA THR A 109 7.94 21.41 7.61
C THR A 109 7.17 21.63 8.91
N ASP A 110 6.12 22.43 8.88
CA ASP A 110 5.15 22.61 9.96
C ASP A 110 4.30 21.34 10.20
N LYS A 111 4.19 20.46 9.20
CA LYS A 111 3.36 19.24 9.23
C LYS A 111 4.15 17.96 9.16
N PHE A 112 5.28 17.96 8.42
CA PHE A 112 6.02 16.74 8.13
C PHE A 112 7.52 16.91 8.36
N LYS A 113 8.12 15.93 9.02
CA LYS A 113 9.56 15.79 9.12
C LYS A 113 10.05 14.72 8.17
N ILE A 114 10.65 15.17 7.06
CA ILE A 114 11.21 14.29 6.01
C ILE A 114 12.72 14.22 6.18
N TYR A 115 13.29 13.01 6.19
CA TYR A 115 14.72 12.80 6.38
C TYR A 115 15.20 11.56 5.60
N PRO A 116 16.51 11.50 5.24
CA PRO A 116 17.07 10.33 4.57
C PRO A 116 17.10 9.13 5.52
N GLU A 117 17.02 7.93 4.95
CA GLU A 117 17.20 6.71 5.69
C GLU A 117 18.70 6.39 5.80
N ASP A 118 19.30 6.76 6.91
CA ASP A 118 20.68 6.43 7.31
C ASP A 118 20.74 5.67 8.63
N ALA A 119 19.69 4.92 8.91
CA ALA A 119 19.46 4.27 10.18
C ALA A 119 20.55 3.22 10.51
N PRO A 120 20.96 3.14 11.76
CA PRO A 120 21.91 2.10 12.20
C PRO A 120 21.27 0.71 12.13
N SER A 121 22.10 -0.31 12.02
CA SER A 121 21.67 -1.71 12.03
C SER A 121 22.13 -2.42 13.28
N VAL A 122 21.27 -3.29 13.80
CA VAL A 122 21.61 -4.26 14.86
C VAL A 122 21.24 -5.66 14.42
N VAL A 123 22.13 -6.60 14.62
CA VAL A 123 21.94 -7.99 14.21
C VAL A 123 22.22 -8.92 15.37
N TYR A 124 21.43 -9.97 15.49
CA TYR A 124 21.55 -10.98 16.54
C TYR A 124 21.71 -12.39 15.97
N ASP A 125 22.60 -13.17 16.56
CA ASP A 125 22.75 -14.61 16.42
C ASP A 125 22.32 -15.24 17.75
N GLY A 126 21.08 -15.68 17.83
CA GLY A 126 20.44 -16.01 19.10
C GLY A 126 20.42 -14.82 20.05
N LYS A 127 21.02 -14.97 21.24
CA LYS A 127 21.11 -13.89 22.24
C LYS A 127 22.30 -12.94 22.01
N ARG A 128 23.25 -13.33 21.16
CA ARG A 128 24.47 -12.57 20.95
C ARG A 128 24.27 -11.49 19.91
N LYS A 129 24.46 -10.24 20.29
CA LYS A 129 24.58 -9.13 19.33
C LYS A 129 25.90 -9.33 18.55
N THR A 130 25.82 -9.20 17.23
CA THR A 130 26.97 -9.38 16.33
C THR A 130 27.15 -8.15 15.43
N GLU A 131 28.38 -7.95 14.94
CA GLU A 131 28.69 -6.91 13.95
C GLU A 131 28.12 -7.24 12.55
N ALA A 132 27.62 -8.46 12.39
CA ALA A 132 26.96 -8.91 11.16
C ALA A 132 27.86 -8.90 9.90
N THR A 133 29.16 -8.91 10.04
CA THR A 133 30.10 -8.85 8.90
C THR A 133 29.79 -9.91 7.84
N GLU A 134 29.53 -11.17 8.24
CA GLU A 134 29.18 -12.24 7.31
C GLU A 134 27.81 -12.02 6.66
N LEU A 135 26.80 -11.57 7.39
CA LEU A 135 25.49 -11.22 6.80
C LEU A 135 25.66 -10.19 5.68
N TRP A 136 26.36 -9.10 5.98
CA TRP A 136 26.56 -8.03 4.99
C TRP A 136 27.43 -8.45 3.81
N LYS A 137 28.38 -9.35 4.02
CA LYS A 137 29.18 -9.95 2.94
C LYS A 137 28.28 -10.77 1.99
N ILE A 138 27.47 -11.66 2.51
CA ILE A 138 26.54 -12.47 1.70
C ILE A 138 25.51 -11.57 1.00
N TYR A 139 24.90 -10.61 1.71
CA TYR A 139 23.98 -9.65 1.13
C TYR A 139 24.60 -8.88 -0.05
N LYS A 140 25.81 -8.35 0.11
CA LYS A 140 26.53 -7.64 -0.97
C LYS A 140 26.82 -8.56 -2.18
N GLN A 141 27.15 -9.82 -1.93
CA GLN A 141 27.36 -10.79 -3.00
C GLN A 141 26.05 -11.05 -3.77
N LEU A 142 24.96 -11.30 -3.08
CA LEU A 142 23.64 -11.49 -3.71
C LEU A 142 23.21 -10.24 -4.49
N LYS A 143 23.35 -9.04 -3.93
CA LYS A 143 23.07 -7.78 -4.65
C LYS A 143 23.92 -7.62 -5.91
N LYS A 144 25.21 -8.03 -5.86
CA LYS A 144 26.10 -7.98 -7.04
C LYS A 144 25.63 -8.93 -8.13
N ILE A 145 25.23 -10.16 -7.78
CA ILE A 145 24.68 -11.14 -8.73
C ILE A 145 23.38 -10.58 -9.33
N LYS A 146 22.43 -10.13 -8.48
CA LYS A 146 21.17 -9.52 -8.91
C LYS A 146 21.41 -8.41 -9.95
N ARG A 147 22.24 -7.41 -9.62
CA ARG A 147 22.50 -6.25 -10.49
C ARG A 147 23.12 -6.58 -11.86
N ARG A 148 23.87 -7.67 -11.93
CA ARG A 148 24.58 -8.10 -13.18
C ARG A 148 23.72 -8.95 -14.09
N SER A 149 22.67 -9.57 -13.56
CA SER A 149 21.83 -10.47 -14.34
C SER A 149 20.78 -9.70 -15.16
N ARG A 150 20.63 -10.12 -16.40
CA ARG A 150 19.51 -9.76 -17.28
C ARG A 150 18.65 -10.99 -17.61
N ALA A 151 18.99 -12.14 -17.04
CA ALA A 151 18.28 -13.38 -17.29
C ALA A 151 16.90 -13.37 -16.61
N ASP A 152 15.88 -13.78 -17.33
CA ASP A 152 14.52 -13.95 -16.83
C ASP A 152 14.31 -15.37 -16.28
N VAL A 153 15.03 -15.68 -15.21
CA VAL A 153 15.04 -17.00 -14.55
C VAL A 153 14.87 -16.81 -13.03
N PRO A 154 14.51 -17.86 -12.29
CA PRO A 154 14.51 -17.81 -10.83
C PRO A 154 15.88 -17.40 -10.29
N PHE A 155 15.93 -16.36 -9.45
CA PHE A 155 17.20 -15.80 -8.97
C PHE A 155 18.06 -16.83 -8.23
N ILE A 156 17.44 -17.78 -7.54
CA ILE A 156 18.14 -18.86 -6.82
C ILE A 156 19.06 -19.68 -7.74
N THR A 157 18.71 -19.81 -9.02
CA THR A 157 19.51 -20.58 -10.01
C THR A 157 20.82 -19.88 -10.36
N LEU A 158 20.91 -18.59 -10.16
CA LEU A 158 22.09 -17.78 -10.43
C LEU A 158 23.04 -17.70 -9.23
N VAL A 159 22.61 -18.18 -8.06
CA VAL A 159 23.40 -18.10 -6.83
C VAL A 159 24.30 -19.31 -6.69
N PRO A 160 25.64 -19.12 -6.57
CA PRO A 160 26.58 -20.22 -6.40
C PRO A 160 26.29 -21.03 -5.11
N GLU A 161 26.48 -22.35 -5.17
CA GLU A 161 26.26 -23.26 -4.03
C GLU A 161 27.08 -22.86 -2.79
N LYS A 162 28.31 -22.37 -2.97
CA LYS A 162 29.12 -21.85 -1.85
C LYS A 162 28.42 -20.75 -1.05
N ILE A 163 27.65 -19.88 -1.73
CA ILE A 163 26.89 -18.81 -1.08
C ILE A 163 25.65 -19.39 -0.38
N LYS A 164 24.93 -20.31 -1.04
CA LYS A 164 23.73 -20.96 -0.47
C LYS A 164 24.04 -21.74 0.83
N LYS A 165 25.22 -22.33 0.94
CA LYS A 165 25.66 -23.07 2.13
C LYS A 165 26.07 -22.19 3.32
N ASN A 166 26.10 -20.85 3.15
CA ASN A 166 26.47 -19.96 4.25
C ASN A 166 25.30 -19.84 5.25
N THR A 167 25.61 -19.89 6.55
CA THR A 167 24.60 -19.87 7.62
C THR A 167 23.82 -18.54 7.73
N TRP A 168 24.23 -17.49 7.04
CA TRP A 168 23.53 -16.21 6.92
C TRP A 168 22.77 -16.06 5.61
N PHE A 169 22.80 -17.12 4.76
CA PHE A 169 22.19 -17.05 3.45
C PHE A 169 20.70 -16.70 3.52
N ASP A 170 19.93 -17.39 4.34
CA ASP A 170 18.49 -17.20 4.43
C ASP A 170 18.11 -15.79 4.86
N THR A 171 18.80 -15.23 5.85
CA THR A 171 18.60 -13.83 6.27
C THR A 171 18.96 -12.86 5.15
N ALA A 172 20.08 -13.06 4.46
CA ALA A 172 20.50 -12.20 3.37
C ALA A 172 19.58 -12.33 2.14
N ALA A 173 19.10 -13.53 1.85
CA ALA A 173 18.18 -13.83 0.75
C ALA A 173 16.84 -13.12 0.92
N SER A 174 16.27 -13.14 2.12
CA SER A 174 15.02 -12.43 2.41
C SER A 174 15.13 -10.91 2.24
N MET A 175 16.32 -10.35 2.51
CA MET A 175 16.60 -8.92 2.31
C MET A 175 16.74 -8.55 0.83
N VAL A 176 17.21 -9.47 -0.03
CA VAL A 176 17.43 -9.22 -1.47
C VAL A 176 16.19 -9.52 -2.30
N GLY A 177 15.32 -10.41 -1.82
CA GLY A 177 14.17 -10.92 -2.57
C GLY A 177 13.01 -9.93 -2.72
N ASP A 178 13.05 -8.76 -2.09
CA ASP A 178 12.00 -7.74 -2.17
C ASP A 178 10.60 -8.35 -1.96
N SER A 179 10.40 -9.00 -0.82
CA SER A 179 9.18 -9.73 -0.43
C SER A 179 8.80 -10.91 -1.35
N ARG A 180 9.77 -11.49 -2.04
CA ARG A 180 9.67 -12.72 -2.84
C ARG A 180 10.70 -13.73 -2.35
N ASP A 181 10.36 -15.00 -2.44
CA ASP A 181 11.36 -16.06 -2.34
C ASP A 181 12.22 -16.07 -3.60
N LEU A 182 13.49 -16.50 -3.50
CA LEU A 182 14.44 -16.38 -4.62
C LEU A 182 14.11 -17.29 -5.82
N ASP A 183 13.25 -18.28 -5.65
CA ASP A 183 12.71 -19.12 -6.73
C ASP A 183 11.57 -18.43 -7.50
N ASN A 184 10.90 -17.45 -6.90
CA ASN A 184 9.85 -16.63 -7.49
C ASN A 184 10.29 -15.19 -7.81
N PHE A 185 11.58 -14.93 -7.80
CA PHE A 185 12.15 -13.63 -8.07
C PHE A 185 12.89 -13.62 -9.41
N SER A 186 12.46 -12.77 -10.35
CA SER A 186 13.16 -12.51 -11.61
C SER A 186 14.04 -11.26 -11.51
N PRO A 187 15.37 -11.38 -11.59
CA PRO A 187 16.22 -10.19 -11.65
C PRO A 187 16.07 -9.40 -12.95
N HIS A 188 15.55 -10.02 -14.02
CA HIS A 188 15.23 -9.35 -15.28
C HIS A 188 14.23 -8.22 -15.09
N ASP A 189 13.11 -8.49 -14.39
CA ASP A 189 12.08 -7.49 -14.16
C ASP A 189 12.66 -6.24 -13.46
N ASP A 190 13.45 -6.46 -12.41
CA ASP A 190 14.07 -5.38 -11.65
C ASP A 190 15.19 -4.62 -12.42
N ASN A 191 15.91 -5.28 -13.32
CA ASN A 191 17.06 -4.67 -13.99
C ASN A 191 16.77 -4.13 -15.39
N VAL A 192 15.66 -4.56 -16.01
CA VAL A 192 15.28 -4.18 -17.37
C VAL A 192 14.03 -3.33 -17.40
N ASN A 193 13.05 -3.68 -16.58
CA ASN A 193 11.74 -3.01 -16.58
C ASN A 193 11.60 -1.92 -15.52
N TRP A 194 12.47 -1.91 -14.49
CA TRP A 194 12.40 -0.91 -13.42
C TRP A 194 13.30 0.27 -13.73
N TYR A 195 12.73 1.47 -13.59
CA TYR A 195 13.46 2.72 -13.73
C TYR A 195 12.93 3.77 -12.77
N ASP A 196 13.84 4.37 -11.99
CA ASP A 196 13.59 5.56 -11.19
C ASP A 196 14.76 6.52 -11.34
N PRO A 197 14.53 7.80 -11.69
CA PRO A 197 15.60 8.79 -11.78
C PRO A 197 16.16 9.19 -10.40
N GLY A 198 15.43 8.91 -9.32
CA GLY A 198 15.84 9.23 -7.96
C GLY A 198 16.77 8.19 -7.35
N THR A 199 17.53 8.62 -6.34
CA THR A 199 18.45 7.78 -5.57
C THR A 199 18.16 7.85 -4.08
N GLY A 200 18.55 6.80 -3.35
CA GLY A 200 18.39 6.71 -1.90
C GLY A 200 16.95 6.52 -1.45
N ASP A 201 16.81 6.28 -0.18
CA ASP A 201 15.54 6.13 0.51
C ASP A 201 15.39 7.20 1.60
N GLY A 202 14.16 7.51 1.94
CA GLY A 202 13.86 8.46 3.01
C GLY A 202 12.63 8.04 3.79
N LEU A 203 12.40 8.74 4.89
CA LEU A 203 11.31 8.48 5.82
C LEU A 203 10.52 9.76 6.09
N CYS A 204 9.25 9.57 6.45
CA CYS A 204 8.37 10.61 6.96
C CYS A 204 7.98 10.24 8.40
N ARG A 205 8.33 11.08 9.37
CA ARG A 205 8.05 10.80 10.78
C ARG A 205 6.55 10.65 11.07
N GLU A 206 5.73 11.43 10.42
CA GLU A 206 4.27 11.43 10.57
C GLU A 206 3.58 10.37 9.70
N GLY A 207 4.36 9.50 9.03
CA GLY A 207 3.92 8.45 8.14
C GLY A 207 3.75 8.89 6.69
N TYR A 208 4.16 8.03 5.76
CA TYR A 208 3.99 8.25 4.32
C TYR A 208 2.51 8.30 3.93
N GLY A 209 1.68 7.48 4.60
CA GLY A 209 0.23 7.50 4.37
C GLY A 209 -0.40 8.85 4.73
N SER A 210 0.03 9.49 5.82
CA SER A 210 -0.41 10.83 6.21
C SER A 210 0.04 11.90 5.21
N LEU A 211 1.27 11.78 4.72
CA LEU A 211 1.82 12.67 3.70
C LEU A 211 1.03 12.57 2.38
N LEU A 212 0.74 11.36 1.91
CA LEU A 212 -0.10 11.13 0.73
C LEU A 212 -1.50 11.71 0.90
N ALA A 213 -2.13 11.45 2.05
CA ALA A 213 -3.48 11.94 2.34
C ALA A 213 -3.53 13.48 2.32
N TYR A 214 -2.53 14.15 2.90
CA TYR A 214 -2.44 15.60 2.87
C TYR A 214 -2.12 16.14 1.46
N TYR A 215 -1.24 15.47 0.72
CA TYR A 215 -0.88 15.85 -0.66
C TYR A 215 -2.08 15.79 -1.63
N ARG A 216 -3.06 14.93 -1.36
CA ARG A 216 -4.25 14.71 -2.19
C ARG A 216 -5.57 15.01 -1.48
N LYS A 217 -5.53 15.84 -0.41
CA LYS A 217 -6.69 16.14 0.45
C LYS A 217 -7.89 16.73 -0.28
N ASP A 218 -7.65 17.44 -1.39
CA ASP A 218 -8.68 18.14 -2.15
C ASP A 218 -9.30 17.28 -3.27
N VAL A 219 -8.90 16.01 -3.40
CA VAL A 219 -9.47 15.08 -4.36
C VAL A 219 -10.74 14.45 -3.80
N PRO A 220 -11.92 14.73 -4.40
CA PRO A 220 -13.18 14.12 -3.93
C PRO A 220 -13.23 12.64 -4.31
N VAL A 221 -13.62 11.77 -3.36
CA VAL A 221 -13.72 10.33 -3.56
C VAL A 221 -15.04 9.79 -3.01
N LYS A 222 -15.72 8.97 -3.79
CA LYS A 222 -16.88 8.21 -3.35
C LYS A 222 -16.43 6.88 -2.75
N LEU A 223 -16.26 6.86 -1.44
CA LEU A 223 -15.82 5.69 -0.67
C LEU A 223 -16.93 4.62 -0.54
N ASN A 224 -16.56 3.41 -0.07
CA ASN A 224 -17.45 2.26 0.09
C ASN A 224 -18.24 1.95 -1.20
N THR A 225 -17.59 2.14 -2.36
CA THR A 225 -18.16 1.93 -3.68
C THR A 225 -17.40 0.83 -4.39
N ILE A 226 -17.96 -0.37 -4.33
CA ILE A 226 -17.34 -1.59 -4.86
C ILE A 226 -17.77 -1.73 -6.32
N VAL A 227 -16.79 -1.72 -7.22
CA VAL A 227 -16.99 -2.00 -8.65
C VAL A 227 -16.96 -3.51 -8.87
N SER A 228 -17.98 -4.06 -9.49
CA SER A 228 -18.11 -5.49 -9.83
C SER A 228 -17.97 -5.79 -11.31
N GLU A 229 -18.32 -4.85 -12.19
CA GLU A 229 -18.25 -5.05 -13.65
C GLU A 229 -17.97 -3.74 -14.37
N ILE A 230 -17.25 -3.80 -15.48
CA ILE A 230 -17.05 -2.73 -16.45
C ILE A 230 -17.54 -3.21 -17.80
N LYS A 231 -18.66 -2.64 -18.27
CA LYS A 231 -19.21 -2.89 -19.62
C LYS A 231 -18.71 -1.81 -20.56
N TRP A 232 -18.18 -2.19 -21.71
CA TRP A 232 -17.53 -1.28 -22.65
C TRP A 232 -17.83 -1.58 -24.14
N ASP A 233 -18.91 -2.31 -24.38
CA ASP A 233 -19.44 -2.65 -25.72
C ASP A 233 -20.24 -1.52 -26.39
N GLY A 234 -20.64 -0.50 -25.62
CA GLY A 234 -21.37 0.68 -26.11
C GLY A 234 -20.48 1.84 -26.57
N LYS A 235 -21.05 3.05 -26.65
CA LYS A 235 -20.32 4.29 -27.00
C LYS A 235 -19.36 4.78 -25.93
N GLY A 236 -19.50 4.30 -24.67
CA GLY A 236 -18.66 4.62 -23.51
C GLY A 236 -18.45 3.42 -22.63
N VAL A 237 -18.42 3.63 -21.32
CA VAL A 237 -18.31 2.59 -20.30
C VAL A 237 -19.47 2.67 -19.32
N GLN A 238 -19.90 1.52 -18.82
CA GLN A 238 -20.80 1.41 -17.69
C GLN A 238 -20.07 0.70 -16.55
N VAL A 239 -19.83 1.41 -15.46
CA VAL A 239 -19.17 0.90 -14.27
C VAL A 239 -20.25 0.47 -13.27
N VAL A 240 -20.46 -0.84 -13.14
CA VAL A 240 -21.46 -1.42 -12.24
C VAL A 240 -20.87 -1.46 -10.83
N THR A 241 -21.59 -0.90 -9.87
CA THR A 241 -21.18 -0.84 -8.47
C THR A 241 -22.28 -1.32 -7.52
N ASN A 242 -21.92 -1.57 -6.27
CA ASN A 242 -22.89 -1.84 -5.20
C ASN A 242 -23.81 -0.66 -4.86
N LYS A 243 -23.62 0.51 -5.50
CA LYS A 243 -24.42 1.74 -5.32
C LYS A 243 -25.11 2.18 -6.62
N GLY A 244 -25.23 1.29 -7.59
CA GLY A 244 -25.78 1.55 -8.91
C GLY A 244 -24.73 1.62 -10.01
N THR A 245 -25.18 1.80 -11.24
CA THR A 245 -24.32 1.87 -12.43
C THR A 245 -23.97 3.33 -12.74
N ILE A 246 -22.70 3.56 -13.03
CA ILE A 246 -22.15 4.86 -13.42
C ILE A 246 -21.79 4.78 -14.89
N SER A 247 -22.41 5.62 -15.73
CA SER A 247 -22.05 5.75 -17.14
C SER A 247 -21.00 6.84 -17.30
N ALA A 248 -20.03 6.62 -18.18
CA ALA A 248 -18.96 7.58 -18.51
C ALA A 248 -18.45 7.36 -19.93
N LYS A 249 -17.68 8.32 -20.48
CA LYS A 249 -16.99 8.15 -21.75
C LYS A 249 -15.85 7.13 -21.63
N ALA A 250 -15.11 7.20 -20.52
CA ALA A 250 -13.96 6.32 -20.25
C ALA A 250 -13.83 5.98 -18.76
N CYS A 251 -13.00 4.99 -18.43
CA CYS A 251 -12.58 4.73 -17.06
C CYS A 251 -11.06 4.50 -16.94
N ILE A 252 -10.52 4.80 -15.75
CA ILE A 252 -9.14 4.47 -15.38
C ILE A 252 -9.19 3.42 -14.27
N VAL A 253 -8.69 2.23 -14.54
CA VAL A 253 -8.61 1.12 -13.59
C VAL A 253 -7.28 1.21 -12.84
N THR A 254 -7.34 1.40 -11.52
CA THR A 254 -6.15 1.52 -10.66
C THR A 254 -6.09 0.46 -9.55
N THR A 255 -6.93 -0.56 -9.64
CA THR A 255 -6.96 -1.68 -8.72
C THR A 255 -5.69 -2.53 -8.81
N SER A 256 -5.38 -3.29 -7.75
CA SER A 256 -4.21 -4.16 -7.75
C SER A 256 -4.32 -5.28 -8.80
N ILE A 257 -3.18 -5.79 -9.24
CA ILE A 257 -3.11 -6.97 -10.11
C ILE A 257 -3.78 -8.18 -9.44
N GLY A 258 -3.68 -8.30 -8.13
CA GLY A 258 -4.35 -9.37 -7.38
C GLY A 258 -5.87 -9.36 -7.57
N VAL A 259 -6.49 -8.18 -7.51
CA VAL A 259 -7.94 -8.01 -7.73
C VAL A 259 -8.32 -8.34 -9.17
N LEU A 260 -7.51 -7.91 -10.16
CA LEU A 260 -7.77 -8.20 -11.58
C LEU A 260 -7.61 -9.69 -11.90
N LYS A 261 -6.57 -10.34 -11.38
CA LYS A 261 -6.33 -11.80 -11.58
C LYS A 261 -7.37 -12.68 -10.87
N ALA A 262 -7.93 -12.21 -9.77
CA ALA A 262 -9.02 -12.89 -9.06
C ALA A 262 -10.40 -12.58 -9.66
N GLU A 263 -10.45 -11.89 -10.82
CA GLU A 263 -11.67 -11.55 -11.56
C GLU A 263 -12.75 -10.88 -10.69
N LYS A 264 -12.30 -10.12 -9.65
CA LYS A 264 -13.23 -9.37 -8.78
C LYS A 264 -13.95 -8.25 -9.52
N ILE A 265 -13.43 -7.84 -10.68
CA ILE A 265 -14.06 -6.92 -11.62
C ILE A 265 -14.19 -7.66 -12.96
N LYS A 266 -15.42 -7.93 -13.37
CA LYS A 266 -15.71 -8.50 -14.67
C LYS A 266 -15.57 -7.44 -15.75
N PHE A 267 -15.05 -7.82 -16.93
CA PHE A 267 -15.02 -6.97 -18.12
C PHE A 267 -15.95 -7.55 -19.19
N THR A 268 -16.84 -6.72 -19.72
CA THR A 268 -17.79 -7.11 -20.79
C THR A 268 -17.73 -6.10 -21.94
N PRO A 269 -17.17 -6.50 -23.09
CA PRO A 269 -16.52 -7.76 -23.44
C PRO A 269 -15.29 -8.09 -22.58
N PRO A 270 -14.80 -9.35 -22.60
CA PRO A 270 -13.55 -9.73 -21.92
C PRO A 270 -12.36 -8.89 -22.37
N LEU A 271 -11.37 -8.75 -21.50
CA LEU A 271 -10.11 -8.09 -21.86
C LEU A 271 -9.39 -8.86 -22.99
N PRO A 272 -8.71 -8.17 -23.91
CA PRO A 272 -7.96 -8.82 -24.98
C PRO A 272 -6.92 -9.81 -24.45
N VAL A 273 -6.65 -10.89 -25.23
CA VAL A 273 -5.69 -11.96 -24.86
C VAL A 273 -4.31 -11.39 -24.48
N ARG A 274 -3.84 -10.33 -25.16
CA ARG A 274 -2.57 -9.66 -24.83
C ARG A 274 -2.56 -9.11 -23.39
N LYS A 275 -3.69 -8.55 -22.94
CA LYS A 275 -3.83 -8.01 -21.58
C LYS A 275 -3.87 -9.13 -20.52
N ILE A 276 -4.57 -10.22 -20.82
CA ILE A 276 -4.61 -11.41 -19.94
C ILE A 276 -3.21 -12.01 -19.80
N LYS A 277 -2.48 -12.20 -20.93
CA LYS A 277 -1.08 -12.68 -20.87
C LYS A 277 -0.17 -11.75 -20.07
N ALA A 278 -0.38 -10.43 -20.16
CA ALA A 278 0.38 -9.47 -19.37
C ALA A 278 0.08 -9.59 -17.87
N LEU A 279 -1.18 -9.79 -17.49
CA LEU A 279 -1.57 -10.07 -16.10
C LEU A 279 -0.94 -11.36 -15.58
N ASP A 280 -0.84 -12.41 -16.42
CA ASP A 280 -0.24 -13.70 -16.05
C ASP A 280 1.27 -13.64 -15.82
N GLY A 281 1.94 -12.66 -16.37
CA GLY A 281 3.39 -12.48 -16.24
C GLY A 281 3.84 -11.75 -14.98
N VAL A 282 2.92 -11.22 -14.18
CA VAL A 282 3.20 -10.57 -12.91
C VAL A 282 2.46 -11.24 -11.78
N SER A 283 3.05 -11.24 -10.59
CA SER A 283 2.42 -11.73 -9.36
C SER A 283 2.36 -10.64 -8.31
N MET A 284 1.43 -10.80 -7.37
CA MET A 284 1.51 -10.05 -6.12
C MET A 284 2.55 -10.69 -5.21
N THR A 285 3.35 -9.86 -4.57
CA THR A 285 4.27 -10.31 -3.51
C THR A 285 3.52 -10.44 -2.19
N TYR A 286 4.03 -11.26 -1.29
CA TYR A 286 3.49 -11.39 0.05
C TYR A 286 4.42 -10.68 1.04
N SER A 287 3.91 -9.64 1.67
CA SER A 287 4.61 -8.87 2.70
C SER A 287 3.60 -8.52 3.79
N ASN A 288 3.69 -9.23 4.89
CA ASN A 288 2.86 -9.00 6.07
C ASN A 288 3.66 -8.31 7.16
N ARG A 289 2.99 -7.60 8.05
CA ARG A 289 3.64 -6.79 9.08
C ARG A 289 3.07 -7.06 10.46
N VAL A 290 3.93 -6.95 11.46
CA VAL A 290 3.54 -6.84 12.87
C VAL A 290 4.11 -5.54 13.41
N LEU A 291 3.24 -4.70 13.92
CA LEU A 291 3.61 -3.50 14.66
C LEU A 291 3.55 -3.82 16.15
N ILE A 292 4.62 -3.49 16.88
CA ILE A 292 4.71 -3.77 18.32
C ILE A 292 5.08 -2.50 19.06
N GLN A 293 4.26 -2.11 20.02
CA GLN A 293 4.56 -1.06 20.96
C GLN A 293 5.30 -1.63 22.17
N LEU A 294 6.48 -1.07 22.46
CA LEU A 294 7.34 -1.48 23.57
C LEU A 294 7.54 -0.31 24.53
N LYS A 295 7.62 -0.60 25.82
CA LYS A 295 7.93 0.42 26.86
C LYS A 295 9.25 1.13 26.52
N LYS A 296 9.28 2.45 26.60
CA LYS A 296 10.46 3.30 26.28
C LYS A 296 11.75 2.84 26.95
N LYS A 297 11.66 2.22 28.13
CA LYS A 297 12.81 1.63 28.85
C LYS A 297 13.51 0.51 28.07
N PHE A 298 12.83 -0.19 27.12
CA PHE A 298 13.48 -1.18 26.25
C PHE A 298 14.52 -0.52 25.36
N TYR A 299 14.10 0.51 24.62
CA TYR A 299 14.97 1.22 23.68
C TYR A 299 16.17 1.86 24.39
N LYS A 300 15.93 2.43 25.60
CA LYS A 300 16.99 3.00 26.44
C LYS A 300 17.98 1.91 26.89
N ALA A 301 17.48 0.79 27.42
CA ALA A 301 18.32 -0.29 27.96
C ALA A 301 19.15 -0.98 26.85
N LYS A 302 18.63 -1.04 25.61
CA LYS A 302 19.34 -1.65 24.47
C LYS A 302 20.08 -0.62 23.61
N LYS A 303 20.09 0.66 24.00
CA LYS A 303 20.71 1.78 23.24
C LYS A 303 20.24 1.85 21.80
N ILE A 304 18.92 1.60 21.56
CA ILE A 304 18.30 1.61 20.23
C ILE A 304 18.04 3.06 19.81
N LYS A 305 18.58 3.45 18.65
CA LYS A 305 18.30 4.72 17.99
C LYS A 305 17.01 4.65 17.18
N ASN A 306 16.54 5.80 16.69
CA ASN A 306 15.34 5.85 15.82
C ASN A 306 15.57 5.04 14.55
N ASP A 307 14.52 4.39 14.07
CA ASP A 307 14.47 3.65 12.81
C ASP A 307 15.54 2.53 12.68
N THR A 308 16.12 2.10 13.80
CA THR A 308 17.19 1.08 13.81
C THR A 308 16.73 -0.19 13.11
N TRP A 309 17.46 -0.59 12.05
CA TRP A 309 17.27 -1.88 11.40
C TRP A 309 17.61 -3.02 12.36
N PHE A 310 16.74 -4.02 12.40
CA PHE A 310 16.87 -5.18 13.26
C PHE A 310 16.74 -6.46 12.45
N ASN A 311 17.71 -7.34 12.57
CA ASN A 311 17.69 -8.65 11.95
C ASN A 311 18.16 -9.71 12.94
N THR A 312 17.57 -10.90 12.86
CA THR A 312 18.02 -12.09 13.54
C THR A 312 18.53 -13.11 12.52
N LYS A 313 19.49 -13.91 12.93
CA LYS A 313 19.98 -15.01 12.09
C LYS A 313 18.89 -16.04 11.94
N CYS A 314 18.48 -16.30 10.73
CA CYS A 314 17.66 -17.43 10.36
C CYS A 314 18.55 -18.52 9.76
N ASN A 315 18.28 -19.76 10.13
CA ASN A 315 18.81 -20.92 9.45
C ASN A 315 17.64 -21.87 9.20
N SER A 316 17.16 -21.89 7.98
CA SER A 316 16.01 -22.69 7.56
C SER A 316 16.39 -24.08 7.06
N ASN A 317 17.70 -24.44 7.16
CA ASN A 317 18.22 -25.71 6.67
C ASN A 317 17.83 -26.03 5.21
N GLY A 318 17.82 -24.99 4.35
CA GLY A 318 17.48 -25.13 2.92
C GLY A 318 16.00 -25.07 2.60
N ALA A 319 15.13 -24.59 3.50
CA ALA A 319 13.73 -24.34 3.18
C ALA A 319 13.59 -23.35 2.04
N LYS A 320 12.65 -23.60 1.09
CA LYS A 320 12.39 -22.70 -0.05
C LYS A 320 11.92 -21.32 0.37
N SER A 321 11.14 -21.24 1.46
CA SER A 321 10.68 -20.00 2.04
C SER A 321 11.15 -19.91 3.49
N PRO A 322 12.25 -19.21 3.75
CA PRO A 322 12.81 -19.08 5.09
C PRO A 322 11.88 -18.33 6.03
N LYS A 323 11.72 -18.83 7.26
CA LYS A 323 10.93 -18.15 8.31
C LYS A 323 11.72 -16.97 8.87
N THR A 324 11.83 -15.91 8.06
CA THR A 324 12.59 -14.70 8.38
C THR A 324 11.70 -13.49 8.51
N TYR A 325 12.25 -12.47 9.15
CA TYR A 325 11.66 -11.13 9.16
C TYR A 325 12.77 -10.06 9.23
N TYR A 326 12.43 -8.84 8.86
CA TYR A 326 13.23 -7.66 9.17
C TYR A 326 12.48 -6.78 10.17
N GLY A 327 13.20 -6.00 10.95
CA GLY A 327 12.61 -5.05 11.88
C GLY A 327 13.09 -3.63 11.62
N SER A 328 12.22 -2.65 11.87
CA SER A 328 12.54 -1.25 12.06
C SER A 328 12.13 -0.86 13.47
N LEU A 329 13.12 -0.70 14.34
CA LEU A 329 12.89 -0.42 15.75
C LEU A 329 12.75 1.09 15.99
N LYS A 330 11.79 1.48 16.84
CA LYS A 330 11.61 2.88 17.24
C LYS A 330 11.28 3.81 16.07
N MET A 331 10.30 3.42 15.25
CA MET A 331 9.90 4.13 14.04
C MET A 331 9.64 5.62 14.29
N GLY A 332 10.30 6.49 13.52
CA GLY A 332 10.18 7.95 13.65
C GLY A 332 10.48 8.51 15.04
N GLY A 333 11.15 7.73 15.90
CA GLY A 333 11.42 8.08 17.30
C GLY A 333 10.31 7.71 18.28
N SER A 334 9.24 7.07 17.80
CA SER A 334 8.13 6.58 18.63
C SER A 334 8.53 5.36 19.47
N ASP A 335 7.61 4.83 20.25
CA ASP A 335 7.75 3.57 20.99
C ASP A 335 7.16 2.36 20.24
N VAL A 336 6.89 2.52 18.95
CA VAL A 336 6.41 1.47 18.05
C VAL A 336 7.55 0.99 17.16
N SER A 337 7.61 -0.32 16.96
CA SER A 337 8.54 -1.01 16.05
C SER A 337 7.77 -1.83 15.03
N LEU A 338 8.27 -1.90 13.80
CA LEU A 338 7.73 -2.68 12.71
C LEU A 338 8.56 -3.94 12.51
N PHE A 339 7.89 -5.06 12.25
CA PHE A 339 8.49 -6.33 11.85
C PHE A 339 7.80 -6.83 10.58
N GLY A 340 8.57 -6.97 9.50
CA GLY A 340 8.06 -7.37 8.19
C GLY A 340 8.45 -8.78 7.83
N MET A 341 7.48 -9.62 7.52
CA MET A 341 7.66 -10.98 6.99
C MET A 341 7.44 -10.98 5.49
N SER A 342 8.11 -11.85 4.75
CA SER A 342 8.15 -11.84 3.29
C SER A 342 8.00 -13.23 2.69
N GLY A 343 7.67 -13.30 1.39
CA GLY A 343 7.62 -14.53 0.61
C GLY A 343 6.43 -15.44 0.97
N GLN A 344 6.54 -16.71 0.62
CA GLN A 344 5.50 -17.71 0.89
C GLN A 344 5.26 -17.85 2.40
N PHE A 345 6.31 -17.78 3.21
CA PHE A 345 6.18 -17.77 4.66
C PHE A 345 5.22 -16.68 5.17
N ALA A 346 5.32 -15.46 4.63
CA ALA A 346 4.40 -14.38 5.03
C ALA A 346 2.95 -14.70 4.66
N LYS A 347 2.71 -15.34 3.51
CA LYS A 347 1.38 -15.79 3.11
C LYS A 347 0.86 -16.83 4.09
N ASP A 348 1.62 -17.90 4.32
CA ASP A 348 1.21 -19.04 5.14
C ASP A 348 0.88 -18.60 6.58
N ILE A 349 1.78 -17.89 7.24
CA ILE A 349 1.53 -17.41 8.60
C ILE A 349 0.40 -16.36 8.66
N GLY A 350 0.20 -15.61 7.59
CA GLY A 350 -0.95 -14.71 7.46
C GLY A 350 -2.27 -15.48 7.40
N GLU A 351 -2.30 -16.63 6.74
CA GLU A 351 -3.47 -17.52 6.68
C GLU A 351 -3.79 -18.14 8.05
N GLU A 352 -2.76 -18.45 8.87
CA GLU A 352 -2.93 -18.86 10.26
C GLU A 352 -3.55 -17.77 11.16
N GLY A 353 -3.37 -16.48 10.80
CA GLY A 353 -4.04 -15.34 11.42
C GLY A 353 -3.13 -14.38 12.18
N ASP A 354 -3.76 -13.33 12.68
CA ASP A 354 -3.06 -12.20 13.32
C ASP A 354 -2.25 -12.64 14.57
N ASN A 355 -2.81 -13.53 15.38
CA ASN A 355 -2.14 -14.03 16.58
C ASN A 355 -0.89 -14.85 16.21
N ALA A 356 -0.95 -15.70 15.19
CA ALA A 356 0.20 -16.49 14.75
C ALA A 356 1.37 -15.57 14.31
N MET A 357 1.07 -14.50 13.56
CA MET A 357 2.07 -13.51 13.16
C MET A 357 2.68 -12.79 14.37
N ILE A 358 1.86 -12.37 15.32
CA ILE A 358 2.31 -11.67 16.54
C ILE A 358 3.16 -12.60 17.40
N ASP A 359 2.71 -13.82 17.63
CA ASP A 359 3.40 -14.81 18.46
C ASP A 359 4.74 -15.22 17.86
N PHE A 360 4.83 -15.37 16.53
CA PHE A 360 6.09 -15.63 15.86
C PHE A 360 7.15 -14.58 16.20
N ILE A 361 6.81 -13.30 16.04
CA ILE A 361 7.73 -12.19 16.35
C ILE A 361 8.05 -12.12 17.85
N LEU A 362 7.03 -12.22 18.71
CA LEU A 362 7.22 -12.14 20.17
C LEU A 362 8.07 -13.29 20.70
N ASN A 363 7.95 -14.51 20.16
CA ASN A 363 8.74 -15.66 20.55
C ASN A 363 10.21 -15.47 20.15
N ASP A 364 10.48 -14.93 18.97
CA ASP A 364 11.86 -14.64 18.57
C ASP A 364 12.48 -13.50 19.40
N LEU A 365 11.73 -12.44 19.67
CA LEU A 365 12.17 -11.36 20.58
C LEU A 365 12.40 -11.88 22.01
N LYS A 366 11.59 -12.82 22.48
CA LYS A 366 11.79 -13.50 23.76
C LYS A 366 13.05 -14.35 23.74
N SER A 367 13.32 -15.06 22.67
CA SER A 367 14.56 -15.84 22.49
C SER A 367 15.80 -14.94 22.50
N THR A 368 15.72 -13.81 21.80
CA THR A 368 16.83 -12.84 21.65
C THR A 368 17.08 -12.04 22.95
N PHE A 369 16.03 -11.55 23.61
CA PHE A 369 16.16 -10.62 24.73
C PHE A 369 15.87 -11.23 26.11
N GLY A 370 15.53 -12.52 26.16
CA GLY A 370 15.32 -13.31 27.37
C GLY A 370 13.85 -13.52 27.74
N SER A 371 13.61 -14.56 28.54
CA SER A 371 12.25 -15.05 28.88
C SER A 371 11.32 -13.99 29.51
N LYS A 372 11.87 -13.00 30.19
CA LYS A 372 11.11 -11.91 30.83
C LYS A 372 10.74 -10.77 29.87
N PHE A 373 11.10 -10.87 28.55
CA PHE A 373 10.92 -9.79 27.56
C PHE A 373 9.47 -9.31 27.52
N TYR A 374 8.50 -10.19 27.34
CA TYR A 374 7.09 -9.87 27.24
C TYR A 374 6.58 -9.11 28.47
N LYS A 375 6.71 -9.69 29.68
CA LYS A 375 6.28 -9.05 30.93
C LYS A 375 6.94 -7.69 31.16
N LYS A 376 8.21 -7.55 30.77
CA LYS A 376 9.01 -6.36 31.07
C LYS A 376 8.79 -5.22 30.09
N TYR A 377 8.56 -5.49 28.80
CA TYR A 377 8.65 -4.48 27.75
C TYR A 377 7.45 -4.39 26.83
N PHE A 378 6.70 -5.46 26.63
CA PHE A 378 5.55 -5.46 25.72
C PHE A 378 4.39 -4.58 26.24
N ILE A 379 3.71 -3.88 25.31
CA ILE A 379 2.49 -3.11 25.60
C ILE A 379 1.35 -3.69 24.77
N LYS A 380 1.43 -3.60 23.44
CA LYS A 380 0.44 -4.13 22.51
C LYS A 380 1.04 -4.36 21.12
N ALA A 381 0.33 -5.10 20.30
CA ALA A 381 0.71 -5.36 18.91
C ALA A 381 -0.50 -5.27 17.98
N LYS A 382 -0.21 -5.11 16.69
CA LYS A 382 -1.17 -5.19 15.58
C LYS A 382 -0.52 -5.90 14.41
N ALA A 383 -1.17 -6.93 13.90
CA ALA A 383 -0.78 -7.59 12.67
C ALA A 383 -1.51 -6.98 11.47
N ILE A 384 -0.87 -7.02 10.31
CA ILE A 384 -1.41 -6.55 9.03
C ILE A 384 -1.06 -7.60 7.97
N ALA A 385 -2.04 -8.39 7.58
CA ALA A 385 -1.89 -9.41 6.55
C ALA A 385 -2.36 -8.87 5.19
N TRP A 386 -1.47 -8.20 4.46
CA TRP A 386 -1.76 -7.71 3.11
C TRP A 386 -2.10 -8.86 2.13
N SER A 387 -1.55 -10.04 2.37
CA SER A 387 -1.85 -11.26 1.61
C SER A 387 -3.34 -11.65 1.67
N LYS A 388 -4.00 -11.40 2.80
CA LYS A 388 -5.42 -11.71 3.04
C LYS A 388 -6.38 -10.56 2.72
N ASN A 389 -5.89 -9.36 2.47
CA ASN A 389 -6.78 -8.21 2.23
C ASN A 389 -7.52 -8.41 0.89
N PRO A 390 -8.87 -8.60 0.90
CA PRO A 390 -9.64 -8.95 -0.30
C PRO A 390 -9.66 -7.83 -1.36
N LEU A 391 -9.32 -6.60 -0.97
CA LEU A 391 -9.28 -5.42 -1.85
C LEU A 391 -7.90 -5.18 -2.45
N THR A 392 -6.88 -5.98 -2.07
CA THR A 392 -5.52 -5.86 -2.63
C THR A 392 -4.92 -7.20 -3.06
N LEU A 393 -5.21 -8.28 -2.32
CA LEU A 393 -4.75 -9.66 -2.56
C LEU A 393 -3.22 -9.74 -2.71
N GLY A 394 -2.51 -9.04 -1.82
CA GLY A 394 -1.06 -8.97 -1.79
C GLY A 394 -0.52 -7.57 -1.55
N ALA A 395 0.80 -7.43 -1.46
CA ALA A 395 1.47 -6.18 -1.10
C ALA A 395 1.76 -5.29 -2.33
N TYR A 396 2.56 -5.77 -3.28
CA TYR A 396 2.94 -5.08 -4.52
C TYR A 396 3.33 -6.10 -5.59
N THR A 397 3.68 -5.65 -6.80
CA THR A 397 3.90 -6.58 -7.91
C THR A 397 5.37 -6.92 -8.13
N GLY A 398 5.62 -8.15 -8.59
CA GLY A 398 6.91 -8.58 -9.13
C GLY A 398 6.71 -9.43 -10.40
N GLY A 399 7.67 -9.39 -11.31
CA GLY A 399 7.66 -10.23 -12.50
C GLY A 399 7.87 -11.70 -12.15
N ILE A 400 7.13 -12.57 -12.82
CA ILE A 400 7.29 -14.02 -12.70
C ILE A 400 8.49 -14.45 -13.57
N PRO A 401 9.44 -15.23 -13.04
CA PRO A 401 10.56 -15.72 -13.82
C PRO A 401 10.10 -16.45 -15.09
N GLY A 402 10.76 -16.15 -16.23
CA GLY A 402 10.41 -16.68 -17.53
C GLY A 402 9.21 -16.02 -18.22
N LYS A 403 8.56 -15.06 -17.56
CA LYS A 403 7.36 -14.38 -18.08
C LYS A 403 7.42 -12.86 -18.00
N SER A 404 8.52 -12.26 -17.52
CA SER A 404 8.55 -10.82 -17.20
C SER A 404 8.86 -9.91 -18.40
N ASN A 405 9.17 -10.45 -19.57
CA ASN A 405 9.56 -9.67 -20.74
C ASN A 405 8.38 -8.86 -21.32
N ASN A 406 8.57 -7.56 -21.52
CA ASN A 406 7.60 -6.59 -22.10
C ASN A 406 6.22 -6.50 -21.42
N LEU A 407 5.94 -7.25 -20.36
CA LEU A 407 4.61 -7.36 -19.78
C LEU A 407 4.13 -6.06 -19.14
N ARG A 408 5.02 -5.32 -18.50
CA ARG A 408 4.64 -4.05 -17.85
C ARG A 408 4.22 -2.99 -18.87
N ARG A 409 4.77 -3.03 -20.08
CA ARG A 409 4.32 -2.19 -21.19
C ARG A 409 2.87 -2.55 -21.57
N GLU A 410 2.58 -3.84 -21.77
CA GLU A 410 1.21 -4.29 -22.09
C GLU A 410 0.21 -4.00 -20.95
N LEU A 411 0.63 -4.11 -19.68
CA LEU A 411 -0.23 -3.76 -18.55
C LEU A 411 -0.71 -2.30 -18.59
N ARG A 412 0.12 -1.38 -19.09
CA ARG A 412 -0.24 0.04 -19.17
C ARG A 412 -1.05 0.42 -20.41
N MET A 413 -1.02 -0.36 -21.47
CA MET A 413 -1.72 -0.05 -22.73
C MET A 413 -3.22 0.02 -22.51
N PRO A 414 -3.93 1.01 -23.09
CA PRO A 414 -5.38 1.09 -23.00
C PRO A 414 -6.06 -0.03 -23.78
N VAL A 415 -7.34 -0.24 -23.51
CA VAL A 415 -8.20 -1.19 -24.21
C VAL A 415 -9.40 -0.44 -24.77
N GLY A 416 -9.56 -0.51 -26.11
CA GLY A 416 -10.68 0.09 -26.85
C GLY A 416 -10.82 1.61 -26.66
N ASP A 417 -9.73 2.31 -26.41
CA ASP A 417 -9.68 3.76 -26.10
C ASP A 417 -10.64 4.24 -25.02
N ARG A 418 -11.16 3.32 -24.20
CA ARG A 418 -12.16 3.58 -23.16
C ARG A 418 -11.72 3.08 -21.78
N ILE A 419 -10.88 2.03 -21.72
CA ILE A 419 -10.36 1.48 -20.46
C ILE A 419 -8.87 1.75 -20.38
N PHE A 420 -8.49 2.60 -19.46
CA PHE A 420 -7.09 2.95 -19.19
C PHE A 420 -6.62 2.31 -17.89
N PHE A 421 -5.33 2.07 -17.76
CA PHE A 421 -4.75 1.36 -16.62
C PHE A 421 -3.67 2.18 -15.96
N ALA A 422 -3.76 2.32 -14.64
CA ALA A 422 -2.72 2.91 -13.80
C ALA A 422 -2.52 2.06 -12.53
N GLY A 423 -1.58 2.44 -11.72
CA GLY A 423 -1.18 1.71 -10.52
C GLY A 423 0.28 1.35 -10.55
N GLU A 424 0.82 0.89 -9.41
CA GLU A 424 2.25 0.59 -9.28
C GLU A 424 2.72 -0.45 -10.31
N ALA A 425 1.86 -1.42 -10.66
CA ALA A 425 2.21 -2.47 -11.63
C ALA A 425 2.48 -1.94 -13.05
N THR A 426 1.90 -0.79 -13.41
CA THR A 426 2.01 -0.16 -14.73
C THR A 426 3.08 0.94 -14.77
N ALA A 427 3.71 1.22 -13.63
CA ALA A 427 4.70 2.28 -13.50
C ALA A 427 6.09 1.84 -13.99
N LEU A 428 6.95 2.80 -14.34
CA LEU A 428 8.38 2.53 -14.55
C LEU A 428 9.07 2.20 -13.22
N ALA A 429 8.86 3.00 -12.19
CA ALA A 429 9.24 2.67 -10.83
C ALA A 429 8.12 1.84 -10.17
N PHE A 430 7.93 0.61 -10.65
CA PHE A 430 6.86 -0.26 -10.14
C PHE A 430 7.11 -0.61 -8.67
N SER A 431 6.07 -1.11 -8.00
CA SER A 431 6.08 -1.47 -6.57
C SER A 431 6.29 -0.27 -5.63
N THR A 432 6.20 0.97 -6.13
CA THR A 432 6.39 2.19 -5.33
C THR A 432 5.19 3.13 -5.36
N VAL A 433 5.03 3.92 -4.31
CA VAL A 433 3.93 4.91 -4.19
C VAL A 433 4.11 6.05 -5.18
N HIS A 434 5.33 6.57 -5.33
CA HIS A 434 5.62 7.65 -6.29
C HIS A 434 5.52 7.19 -7.74
N GLY A 435 5.89 5.93 -8.01
CA GLY A 435 5.66 5.33 -9.33
C GLY A 435 4.17 5.18 -9.64
N ALA A 436 3.38 4.74 -8.65
CA ALA A 436 1.92 4.71 -8.78
C ALA A 436 1.33 6.11 -9.08
N ASP A 437 1.77 7.15 -8.37
CA ASP A 437 1.36 8.54 -8.66
C ASP A 437 1.68 8.94 -10.08
N ARG A 438 2.94 8.73 -10.53
CA ARG A 438 3.36 9.02 -11.91
C ARG A 438 2.54 8.25 -12.95
N SER A 439 2.17 7.00 -12.65
CA SER A 439 1.31 6.19 -13.55
C SER A 439 -0.11 6.75 -13.65
N GLY A 440 -0.63 7.32 -12.56
CA GLY A 440 -1.92 8.01 -12.54
C GLY A 440 -1.92 9.24 -13.46
N LYS A 441 -0.90 10.10 -13.36
CA LYS A 441 -0.74 11.26 -14.25
C LYS A 441 -0.64 10.85 -15.72
N ARG A 442 0.15 9.81 -16.01
CA ARG A 442 0.25 9.27 -17.37
C ARG A 442 -1.12 8.84 -17.89
N ALA A 443 -1.86 8.01 -17.15
CA ALA A 443 -3.17 7.53 -17.59
C ALA A 443 -4.19 8.66 -17.76
N ALA A 444 -4.15 9.67 -16.90
CA ALA A 444 -4.99 10.88 -17.05
C ALA A 444 -4.66 11.64 -18.34
N THR A 445 -3.37 11.78 -18.67
CA THR A 445 -2.94 12.40 -19.93
C THR A 445 -3.38 11.57 -21.13
N GLU A 446 -3.22 10.24 -21.08
CA GLU A 446 -3.67 9.33 -22.14
C GLU A 446 -5.19 9.45 -22.41
N VAL A 447 -6.01 9.51 -21.34
CA VAL A 447 -7.45 9.74 -21.45
C VAL A 447 -7.74 11.12 -22.07
N TYR A 448 -7.09 12.17 -21.55
CA TYR A 448 -7.30 13.56 -21.99
C TYR A 448 -6.99 13.77 -23.47
N THR A 449 -5.95 13.10 -23.97
CA THR A 449 -5.54 13.19 -25.38
C THR A 449 -6.21 12.14 -26.28
N SER A 450 -7.03 11.26 -25.71
CA SER A 450 -7.76 10.23 -26.45
C SER A 450 -8.96 10.82 -27.19
N PRO A 451 -9.31 10.31 -28.39
CA PRO A 451 -10.51 10.69 -29.10
C PRO A 451 -11.82 10.49 -28.29
N VAL A 452 -11.79 9.70 -27.25
CA VAL A 452 -12.98 9.42 -26.43
C VAL A 452 -13.51 10.65 -25.67
N LEU A 453 -12.66 11.64 -25.39
CA LEU A 453 -13.09 12.89 -24.75
C LEU A 453 -13.41 14.00 -25.74
N ASN A 454 -12.85 13.92 -26.94
CA ASN A 454 -13.10 14.83 -28.06
C ASN A 454 -14.31 14.36 -28.85
#